data_30256dd58f143624944e121343572fd6
#
_entry.id   30256dd58f143624944e121343572fd6
#
_cell.length_a   1.000
_cell.length_b   1.000
_cell.length_c   1.000
_cell.angle_alpha   90.00
_cell.angle_beta   90.00
_cell.angle_gamma   90.00
#
_symmetry.space_group_name_H-M   'P 1'
#
loop_
_entity.id
_entity.type
_entity.pdbx_description
1 polymer ?
#
loop_
_entity_poly.entity_id
_entity_poly.type
_entity_poly.pdbx_seq_one_letter_code
_entity_poly.pdbx_strand_id
1 'polypeptide(L)'
;MLGMEQHTFSIRKQSAEWKRDDKTLRGLITLPVASAPVAAVVMCHGFTGHMLEGRGFFRRLSEQLAQAGVAAIRFDFAGSGESDGTFEEMTLSSELADALAVFRSVRSMDGIDPNRVSLLGFSMGGAVSLLAGAQLGDELHRLVGLCPAANIFDIVAREASGPRFKQLMEEGRMEMNGFIVGQGLLEDTVQHDMYAAASRIQCPTLFVHGTADSAVPPYISHRLAAAMEGRAGITWIDGSDHVFSLSEHAKQVCKAVVHFLAD
;
A
#
# COMPACT_ATOMS: atom_id res chain seq x y z
N MET A 1 -15.69 27.33 20.05
CA MET A 1 -14.74 26.74 19.10
C MET A 1 -13.36 26.90 19.69
N LEU A 2 -12.88 25.91 20.45
CA LEU A 2 -11.52 25.85 20.95
C LEU A 2 -10.68 25.29 19.80
N GLY A 3 -9.83 26.13 19.22
CA GLY A 3 -8.84 25.71 18.26
C GLY A 3 -7.88 24.72 18.94
N MET A 4 -7.94 23.46 18.58
CA MET A 4 -6.86 22.51 18.89
C MET A 4 -5.63 23.02 18.15
N GLU A 5 -4.67 23.58 18.87
CA GLU A 5 -3.32 23.78 18.33
C GLU A 5 -2.82 22.41 17.89
N GLN A 6 -2.71 22.21 16.56
CA GLN A 6 -2.10 21.00 16.04
C GLN A 6 -0.62 21.03 16.42
N HIS A 7 -0.24 20.29 17.45
CA HIS A 7 1.16 20.07 17.77
C HIS A 7 1.82 19.36 16.60
N THR A 8 2.69 20.07 15.88
CA THR A 8 3.45 19.51 14.79
C THR A 8 4.78 18.97 15.32
N PHE A 9 5.00 17.67 15.21
CA PHE A 9 6.26 17.04 15.63
C PHE A 9 7.42 17.41 14.70
N SER A 10 8.60 17.61 15.27
CA SER A 10 9.84 17.51 14.49
C SER A 10 10.03 16.08 14.01
N ILE A 11 10.62 15.90 12.83
CA ILE A 11 10.79 14.58 12.21
C ILE A 11 12.27 14.22 12.06
N ARG A 12 12.56 12.93 12.16
CA ARG A 12 13.85 12.35 11.76
C ARG A 12 13.62 11.25 10.73
N LYS A 13 14.60 11.02 9.87
CA LYS A 13 14.58 9.96 8.85
C LYS A 13 15.78 9.05 9.05
N GLN A 14 15.57 7.75 8.84
CA GLN A 14 16.61 6.76 8.89
C GLN A 14 16.38 5.69 7.82
N SER A 15 17.45 5.23 7.18
CA SER A 15 17.40 4.06 6.30
C SER A 15 17.15 2.82 7.13
N ALA A 16 16.48 1.84 6.54
CA ALA A 16 16.20 0.56 7.19
C ALA A 16 16.27 -0.58 6.17
N GLU A 17 16.62 -1.74 6.68
CA GLU A 17 16.63 -2.99 5.93
C GLU A 17 15.87 -4.06 6.71
N TRP A 18 15.15 -4.88 5.97
CA TRP A 18 14.42 -6.01 6.52
C TRP A 18 14.79 -7.28 5.78
N LYS A 19 14.84 -8.40 6.48
CA LYS A 19 15.07 -9.70 5.87
C LYS A 19 13.75 -10.42 5.64
N ARG A 20 13.60 -10.94 4.44
CA ARG A 20 12.56 -11.90 4.09
C ARG A 20 13.21 -13.02 3.29
N ASP A 21 13.37 -14.18 3.92
CA ASP A 21 14.15 -15.31 3.44
C ASP A 21 15.59 -14.89 3.08
N ASP A 22 16.02 -15.13 1.85
CA ASP A 22 17.35 -14.75 1.31
C ASP A 22 17.42 -13.31 0.80
N LYS A 23 16.28 -12.58 0.74
CA LYS A 23 16.20 -11.23 0.18
C LYS A 23 16.28 -10.16 1.27
N THR A 24 16.89 -9.04 0.91
CA THR A 24 16.91 -7.82 1.74
C THR A 24 15.96 -6.80 1.12
N LEU A 25 14.95 -6.42 1.89
CA LEU A 25 14.07 -5.31 1.56
C LEU A 25 14.67 -4.02 2.10
N ARG A 26 14.67 -2.95 1.30
CA ARG A 26 15.24 -1.66 1.67
C ARG A 26 14.19 -0.58 1.71
N GLY A 27 14.37 0.36 2.62
CA GLY A 27 13.41 1.44 2.77
C GLY A 27 13.86 2.55 3.70
N LEU A 28 12.90 3.37 4.07
CA LEU A 28 13.13 4.55 4.88
C LEU A 28 12.00 4.71 5.91
N ILE A 29 12.40 4.93 7.14
CA ILE A 29 11.50 5.23 8.26
C ILE A 29 11.53 6.75 8.49
N THR A 30 10.35 7.37 8.50
CA THR A 30 10.15 8.76 8.90
C THR A 30 9.45 8.76 10.26
N LEU A 31 10.14 9.23 11.30
CA LEU A 31 9.71 9.15 12.69
C LEU A 31 9.39 10.55 13.24
N PRO A 32 8.33 10.72 14.01
CA PRO A 32 8.19 11.88 14.89
C PRO A 32 9.24 11.83 16.00
N VAL A 33 9.73 12.98 16.42
CA VAL A 33 10.57 13.09 17.62
C VAL A 33 9.63 13.16 18.83
N ALA A 34 9.45 12.03 19.50
CA ALA A 34 8.53 11.88 20.63
C ALA A 34 9.24 11.21 21.82
N SER A 35 8.72 11.44 23.03
CA SER A 35 9.21 10.86 24.29
C SER A 35 8.52 9.54 24.67
N ALA A 36 7.46 9.17 23.98
CA ALA A 36 6.68 7.94 24.17
C ALA A 36 6.56 7.16 22.87
N PRO A 37 6.25 5.85 22.92
CA PRO A 37 5.97 5.05 21.72
C PRO A 37 4.86 5.66 20.87
N VAL A 38 5.03 5.66 19.55
CA VAL A 38 4.11 6.27 18.59
C VAL A 38 3.43 5.22 17.72
N ALA A 39 2.27 5.56 17.16
CA ALA A 39 1.64 4.77 16.12
C ALA A 39 2.54 4.70 14.88
N ALA A 40 2.37 3.65 14.06
CA ALA A 40 3.12 3.49 12.83
C ALA A 40 2.25 3.04 11.66
N VAL A 41 2.69 3.32 10.44
CA VAL A 41 2.08 2.80 9.21
C VAL A 41 3.14 2.28 8.24
N VAL A 42 2.97 1.06 7.76
CA VAL A 42 3.76 0.46 6.69
C VAL A 42 3.06 0.75 5.36
N MET A 43 3.81 1.29 4.40
CA MET A 43 3.29 1.81 3.13
C MET A 43 3.74 0.93 1.97
N CYS A 44 2.79 0.27 1.31
CA CYS A 44 2.94 -0.65 0.19
C CYS A 44 2.70 0.07 -1.13
N HIS A 45 3.73 0.16 -1.98
CA HIS A 45 3.65 0.86 -3.27
C HIS A 45 2.87 0.07 -4.33
N GLY A 46 2.52 0.73 -5.44
CA GLY A 46 1.80 0.13 -6.57
C GLY A 46 2.70 -0.65 -7.52
N PHE A 47 2.07 -1.32 -8.50
CA PHE A 47 2.74 -2.05 -9.57
C PHE A 47 3.72 -1.13 -10.33
N THR A 48 4.94 -1.61 -10.58
CA THR A 48 6.05 -0.85 -11.17
C THR A 48 6.48 0.40 -10.37
N GLY A 49 5.95 0.56 -9.17
CA GLY A 49 6.29 1.64 -8.26
C GLY A 49 7.54 1.36 -7.44
N HIS A 50 7.78 2.22 -6.50
CA HIS A 50 8.83 2.09 -5.49
C HIS A 50 8.44 2.93 -4.25
N MET A 51 9.22 2.90 -3.18
CA MET A 51 8.93 3.53 -1.88
C MET A 51 8.65 5.04 -1.92
N LEU A 52 8.90 5.74 -3.02
CA LEU A 52 8.58 7.17 -3.15
C LEU A 52 7.23 7.42 -3.80
N GLU A 53 6.76 6.47 -4.61
CA GLU A 53 5.60 6.61 -5.50
C GLU A 53 5.71 7.80 -6.47
N GLY A 54 4.81 7.84 -7.45
CA GLY A 54 4.81 8.87 -8.49
C GLY A 54 4.97 10.28 -7.91
N ARG A 55 5.92 11.05 -8.46
CA ARG A 55 6.23 12.43 -8.04
C ARG A 55 6.56 12.58 -6.55
N GLY A 56 7.03 11.51 -5.90
CA GLY A 56 7.36 11.51 -4.47
C GLY A 56 6.13 11.63 -3.56
N PHE A 57 5.00 11.07 -3.97
CA PHE A 57 3.75 11.14 -3.22
C PHE A 57 3.88 10.50 -1.83
N PHE A 58 4.42 9.28 -1.74
CA PHE A 58 4.63 8.61 -0.46
C PHE A 58 5.64 9.35 0.43
N ARG A 59 6.65 9.99 -0.16
CA ARG A 59 7.57 10.82 0.62
C ARG A 59 6.83 11.97 1.32
N ARG A 60 5.99 12.72 0.58
CA ARG A 60 5.23 13.84 1.18
C ARG A 60 4.22 13.35 2.22
N LEU A 61 3.53 12.26 1.93
CA LEU A 61 2.56 11.67 2.88
C LEU A 61 3.28 11.21 4.17
N SER A 62 4.43 10.53 4.05
CA SER A 62 5.19 10.07 5.21
C SER A 62 5.69 11.23 6.11
N GLU A 63 6.06 12.36 5.51
CA GLU A 63 6.45 13.55 6.26
C GLU A 63 5.26 14.15 7.05
N GLN A 64 4.09 14.25 6.41
CA GLN A 64 2.87 14.75 7.06
C GLN A 64 2.38 13.81 8.18
N LEU A 65 2.44 12.50 7.96
CA LEU A 65 2.11 11.50 9.00
C LEU A 65 3.04 11.65 10.21
N ALA A 66 4.34 11.74 9.99
CA ALA A 66 5.30 11.90 11.08
C ALA A 66 5.12 13.25 11.81
N GLN A 67 4.81 14.33 11.10
CA GLN A 67 4.44 15.62 11.71
C GLN A 67 3.16 15.52 12.56
N ALA A 68 2.25 14.61 12.22
CA ALA A 68 1.03 14.32 12.96
C ALA A 68 1.21 13.25 14.06
N GLY A 69 2.45 12.79 14.33
CA GLY A 69 2.75 11.82 15.40
C GLY A 69 2.67 10.35 15.00
N VAL A 70 2.58 10.03 13.70
CA VAL A 70 2.55 8.66 13.18
C VAL A 70 3.84 8.35 12.42
N ALA A 71 4.62 7.38 12.87
CA ALA A 71 5.79 6.89 12.15
C ALA A 71 5.36 6.29 10.80
N ALA A 72 6.06 6.65 9.72
CA ALA A 72 5.75 6.15 8.39
C ALA A 72 6.93 5.37 7.81
N ILE A 73 6.67 4.12 7.46
CA ILE A 73 7.64 3.18 6.94
C ILE A 73 7.36 2.96 5.46
N ARG A 74 8.28 3.40 4.61
CA ARG A 74 8.26 3.20 3.17
C ARG A 74 9.33 2.21 2.80
N PHE A 75 9.02 1.21 2.03
CA PHE A 75 9.98 0.21 1.57
C PHE A 75 9.71 -0.16 0.12
N ASP A 76 10.70 -0.72 -0.53
CA ASP A 76 10.60 -1.32 -1.86
C ASP A 76 10.31 -2.81 -1.69
N PHE A 77 9.31 -3.34 -2.39
CA PHE A 77 9.10 -4.77 -2.49
C PHE A 77 10.29 -5.47 -3.16
N ALA A 78 10.47 -6.75 -2.92
CA ALA A 78 11.50 -7.53 -3.60
C ALA A 78 11.37 -7.43 -5.12
N GLY A 79 12.47 -7.14 -5.79
CA GLY A 79 12.51 -6.90 -7.24
C GLY A 79 12.14 -5.47 -7.66
N SER A 80 11.86 -4.56 -6.71
CA SER A 80 11.56 -3.16 -6.99
C SER A 80 12.59 -2.25 -6.31
N GLY A 81 12.80 -1.06 -6.88
CA GLY A 81 13.65 -0.01 -6.31
C GLY A 81 15.04 -0.51 -5.93
N GLU A 82 15.39 -0.39 -4.63
CA GLU A 82 16.70 -0.78 -4.08
C GLU A 82 16.68 -2.15 -3.40
N SER A 83 15.53 -2.85 -3.33
CA SER A 83 15.41 -4.17 -2.71
C SER A 83 15.99 -5.27 -3.60
N ASP A 84 16.44 -6.37 -2.98
CA ASP A 84 17.00 -7.52 -3.70
C ASP A 84 15.92 -8.23 -4.55
N GLY A 85 16.37 -8.98 -5.56
CA GLY A 85 15.50 -9.72 -6.48
C GLY A 85 15.32 -9.05 -7.83
N THR A 86 14.49 -9.64 -8.67
CA THR A 86 14.13 -9.08 -9.97
C THR A 86 12.63 -8.88 -10.06
N PHE A 87 12.19 -7.87 -10.82
CA PHE A 87 10.77 -7.61 -11.02
C PHE A 87 10.04 -8.75 -11.72
N GLU A 88 10.74 -9.56 -12.52
CA GLU A 88 10.23 -10.76 -13.17
C GLU A 88 9.73 -11.83 -12.18
N GLU A 89 10.35 -11.90 -10.98
CA GLU A 89 9.98 -12.86 -9.93
C GLU A 89 8.78 -12.41 -9.07
N MET A 90 8.30 -11.17 -9.25
CA MET A 90 7.27 -10.57 -8.43
C MET A 90 5.92 -11.27 -8.62
N THR A 91 5.24 -11.57 -7.52
CA THR A 91 3.86 -12.06 -7.43
C THR A 91 3.12 -11.37 -6.30
N LEU A 92 1.80 -11.46 -6.23
CA LEU A 92 1.05 -10.96 -5.07
C LEU A 92 1.45 -11.69 -3.79
N SER A 93 1.69 -13.00 -3.87
CA SER A 93 2.13 -13.80 -2.72
C SER A 93 3.51 -13.39 -2.22
N SER A 94 4.44 -13.05 -3.12
CA SER A 94 5.77 -12.57 -2.72
C SER A 94 5.69 -11.19 -2.06
N GLU A 95 4.93 -10.24 -2.61
CA GLU A 95 4.73 -8.92 -2.00
C GLU A 95 3.94 -9.00 -0.68
N LEU A 96 3.00 -9.92 -0.57
CA LEU A 96 2.31 -10.20 0.70
C LEU A 96 3.30 -10.67 1.77
N ALA A 97 4.21 -11.57 1.43
CA ALA A 97 5.26 -12.04 2.36
C ALA A 97 6.19 -10.90 2.78
N ASP A 98 6.57 -10.02 1.84
CA ASP A 98 7.36 -8.82 2.11
C ASP A 98 6.64 -7.87 3.08
N ALA A 99 5.38 -7.54 2.79
CA ALA A 99 4.56 -6.64 3.62
C ALA A 99 4.42 -7.17 5.06
N LEU A 100 4.18 -8.48 5.21
CA LEU A 100 4.08 -9.12 6.52
C LEU A 100 5.42 -9.12 7.27
N ALA A 101 6.53 -9.36 6.58
CA ALA A 101 7.87 -9.32 7.18
C ALA A 101 8.21 -7.92 7.72
N VAL A 102 7.98 -6.88 6.91
CA VAL A 102 8.18 -5.48 7.31
C VAL A 102 7.24 -5.11 8.45
N PHE A 103 5.95 -5.43 8.36
CA PHE A 103 4.96 -5.13 9.39
C PHE A 103 5.36 -5.73 10.76
N ARG A 104 5.71 -7.02 10.81
CA ARG A 104 6.10 -7.69 12.05
C ARG A 104 7.38 -7.11 12.64
N SER A 105 8.33 -6.77 11.79
CA SER A 105 9.57 -6.11 12.24
C SER A 105 9.28 -4.72 12.82
N VAL A 106 8.44 -3.91 12.16
CA VAL A 106 8.05 -2.58 12.64
C VAL A 106 7.32 -2.67 13.98
N ARG A 107 6.46 -3.66 14.14
CA ARG A 107 5.73 -3.91 15.39
C ARG A 107 6.64 -4.21 16.58
N SER A 108 7.85 -4.72 16.32
CA SER A 108 8.86 -5.03 17.33
C SER A 108 9.91 -3.94 17.53
N MET A 109 9.78 -2.79 16.84
CA MET A 109 10.76 -1.70 16.93
C MET A 109 10.62 -0.88 18.20
N ASP A 110 11.75 -0.51 18.80
CA ASP A 110 11.77 0.45 19.90
C ASP A 110 11.17 1.80 19.48
N GLY A 111 10.30 2.34 20.33
CA GLY A 111 9.63 3.61 20.10
C GLY A 111 8.37 3.52 19.22
N ILE A 112 7.97 2.32 18.79
CA ILE A 112 6.67 2.05 18.14
C ILE A 112 5.72 1.38 19.14
N ASP A 113 4.46 1.83 19.17
CA ASP A 113 3.41 1.14 19.89
C ASP A 113 2.96 -0.10 19.09
N PRO A 114 3.22 -1.32 19.58
CA PRO A 114 2.91 -2.56 18.84
C PRO A 114 1.42 -2.78 18.60
N ASN A 115 0.54 -2.09 19.34
CA ASN A 115 -0.92 -2.18 19.17
C ASN A 115 -1.46 -1.11 18.20
N ARG A 116 -0.62 -0.21 17.71
CA ARG A 116 -1.00 0.89 16.83
C ARG A 116 -0.21 0.87 15.51
N VAL A 117 0.03 -0.32 14.95
CA VAL A 117 0.67 -0.48 13.64
C VAL A 117 -0.39 -0.71 12.58
N SER A 118 -0.35 0.10 11.52
CA SER A 118 -1.32 0.15 10.42
C SER A 118 -0.66 -0.23 9.10
N LEU A 119 -1.49 -0.55 8.10
CA LEU A 119 -1.09 -0.72 6.70
C LEU A 119 -1.70 0.37 5.83
N LEU A 120 -0.95 0.84 4.85
CA LEU A 120 -1.43 1.66 3.76
C LEU A 120 -0.93 1.08 2.45
N GLY A 121 -1.81 0.87 1.47
CA GLY A 121 -1.41 0.40 0.16
C GLY A 121 -2.02 1.21 -0.97
N PHE A 122 -1.23 1.46 -2.00
CA PHE A 122 -1.68 2.12 -3.24
C PHE A 122 -1.82 1.10 -4.37
N SER A 123 -2.94 1.13 -5.11
CA SER A 123 -3.17 0.29 -6.29
C SER A 123 -2.93 -1.21 -5.98
N MET A 124 -1.95 -1.87 -6.60
CA MET A 124 -1.57 -3.25 -6.29
C MET A 124 -1.10 -3.41 -4.83
N GLY A 125 -0.32 -2.46 -4.28
CA GLY A 125 -0.02 -2.43 -2.85
C GLY A 125 -1.25 -2.36 -1.95
N GLY A 126 -2.36 -1.79 -2.47
CA GLY A 126 -3.68 -1.85 -1.82
C GLY A 126 -4.26 -3.26 -1.79
N ALA A 127 -4.14 -4.02 -2.89
CA ALA A 127 -4.52 -5.44 -2.92
C ALA A 127 -3.67 -6.26 -1.94
N VAL A 128 -2.35 -6.06 -1.94
CA VAL A 128 -1.41 -6.68 -0.98
C VAL A 128 -1.81 -6.35 0.47
N SER A 129 -2.14 -5.09 0.75
CA SER A 129 -2.56 -4.66 2.10
C SER A 129 -3.87 -5.30 2.55
N LEU A 130 -4.82 -5.56 1.63
CA LEU A 130 -6.04 -6.32 1.92
C LEU A 130 -5.73 -7.77 2.30
N LEU A 131 -4.86 -8.43 1.53
CA LEU A 131 -4.43 -9.81 1.81
C LEU A 131 -3.69 -9.89 3.15
N ALA A 132 -2.77 -8.95 3.40
CA ALA A 132 -2.03 -8.87 4.66
C ALA A 132 -2.97 -8.59 5.85
N GLY A 133 -3.91 -7.67 5.71
CA GLY A 133 -4.89 -7.35 6.75
C GLY A 133 -5.76 -8.53 7.12
N ALA A 134 -6.17 -9.35 6.15
CA ALA A 134 -6.93 -10.59 6.38
C ALA A 134 -6.13 -11.66 7.13
N GLN A 135 -4.79 -11.66 7.04
CA GLN A 135 -3.90 -12.59 7.77
C GLN A 135 -3.50 -12.07 9.15
N LEU A 136 -3.34 -10.75 9.29
CA LEU A 136 -2.93 -10.12 10.54
C LEU A 136 -4.05 -10.10 11.59
N GLY A 137 -5.31 -10.08 11.17
CA GLY A 137 -6.45 -10.05 12.09
C GLY A 137 -6.33 -8.91 13.11
N ASP A 138 -6.37 -9.25 14.40
CA ASP A 138 -6.32 -8.29 15.52
C ASP A 138 -4.95 -7.61 15.71
N GLU A 139 -3.90 -8.07 15.01
CA GLU A 139 -2.60 -7.40 15.04
C GLU A 139 -2.60 -6.08 14.27
N LEU A 140 -3.53 -5.91 13.32
CA LEU A 140 -3.63 -4.73 12.47
C LEU A 140 -4.52 -3.67 13.13
N HIS A 141 -3.94 -2.48 13.38
CA HIS A 141 -4.67 -1.38 14.00
C HIS A 141 -5.67 -0.72 13.04
N ARG A 142 -5.20 -0.31 11.85
CA ARG A 142 -6.02 0.33 10.79
C ARG A 142 -5.48 -0.03 9.41
N LEU A 143 -6.36 0.05 8.40
CA LEU A 143 -5.99 -0.16 7.01
C LEU A 143 -6.40 1.03 6.15
N VAL A 144 -5.51 1.47 5.26
CA VAL A 144 -5.82 2.46 4.22
C VAL A 144 -5.56 1.87 2.85
N GLY A 145 -6.57 1.89 1.98
CA GLY A 145 -6.44 1.53 0.57
C GLY A 145 -6.60 2.76 -0.33
N LEU A 146 -5.54 3.14 -1.04
CA LEU A 146 -5.58 4.19 -2.06
C LEU A 146 -5.81 3.55 -3.43
N CYS A 147 -6.98 3.77 -4.02
CA CYS A 147 -7.38 3.14 -5.28
C CYS A 147 -7.04 1.64 -5.33
N PRO A 148 -7.42 0.81 -4.32
CA PRO A 148 -6.95 -0.56 -4.18
C PRO A 148 -7.39 -1.44 -5.36
N ALA A 149 -6.42 -2.11 -6.01
CA ALA A 149 -6.64 -2.89 -7.22
C ALA A 149 -7.21 -4.29 -6.91
N ALA A 150 -8.42 -4.37 -6.32
CA ALA A 150 -9.05 -5.66 -6.04
C ALA A 150 -9.44 -6.44 -7.31
N ASN A 151 -9.37 -5.83 -8.48
CA ASN A 151 -9.51 -6.45 -9.79
C ASN A 151 -8.15 -6.71 -10.48
N ILE A 152 -7.11 -6.95 -9.70
CA ILE A 152 -5.74 -7.10 -10.24
C ILE A 152 -5.65 -8.22 -11.28
N PHE A 153 -6.36 -9.33 -11.09
CA PHE A 153 -6.42 -10.39 -12.10
C PHE A 153 -6.92 -9.88 -13.46
N ASP A 154 -8.03 -9.12 -13.47
CA ASP A 154 -8.60 -8.56 -14.70
C ASP A 154 -7.61 -7.59 -15.38
N ILE A 155 -6.88 -6.80 -14.58
CA ILE A 155 -5.87 -5.87 -15.08
C ILE A 155 -4.72 -6.65 -15.72
N VAL A 156 -4.13 -7.63 -15.03
CA VAL A 156 -3.02 -8.45 -15.55
C VAL A 156 -3.45 -9.25 -16.78
N ALA A 157 -4.62 -9.90 -16.74
CA ALA A 157 -5.16 -10.67 -17.85
C ALA A 157 -5.42 -9.82 -19.11
N ARG A 158 -5.90 -8.58 -18.93
CA ARG A 158 -6.10 -7.63 -20.04
C ARG A 158 -4.75 -7.23 -20.66
N GLU A 159 -3.75 -6.92 -19.83
CA GLU A 159 -2.41 -6.57 -20.31
C GLU A 159 -1.70 -7.75 -20.97
N ALA A 160 -1.90 -8.97 -20.45
CA ALA A 160 -1.43 -10.22 -21.03
C ALA A 160 -2.29 -10.68 -22.21
N SER A 161 -2.74 -9.79 -23.10
CA SER A 161 -3.58 -10.12 -24.25
C SER A 161 -2.82 -9.97 -25.58
N GLY A 162 -3.35 -10.59 -26.64
CA GLY A 162 -2.77 -10.50 -28.00
C GLY A 162 -1.31 -10.97 -28.09
N PRO A 163 -0.40 -10.18 -28.70
CA PRO A 163 1.01 -10.58 -28.86
C PRO A 163 1.74 -10.80 -27.51
N ARG A 164 1.41 -10.05 -26.46
CA ARG A 164 2.00 -10.21 -25.11
C ARG A 164 1.61 -11.54 -24.48
N PHE A 165 0.35 -11.99 -24.68
CA PHE A 165 -0.07 -13.30 -24.21
C PHE A 165 0.73 -14.43 -24.89
N LYS A 166 0.94 -14.31 -26.20
CA LYS A 166 1.78 -15.27 -26.94
C LYS A 166 3.19 -15.30 -26.37
N GLN A 167 3.80 -14.12 -26.16
CA GLN A 167 5.12 -14.02 -25.56
C GLN A 167 5.16 -14.66 -24.18
N LEU A 168 4.18 -14.35 -23.32
CA LEU A 168 4.08 -14.92 -21.97
C LEU A 168 4.00 -16.44 -21.98
N MET A 169 3.23 -17.01 -22.90
CA MET A 169 3.08 -18.49 -23.03
C MET A 169 4.29 -19.19 -23.63
N GLU A 170 5.04 -18.53 -24.52
CA GLU A 170 6.21 -19.11 -25.19
C GLU A 170 7.50 -18.92 -24.39
N GLU A 171 7.67 -17.77 -23.71
CA GLU A 171 8.89 -17.38 -23.02
C GLU A 171 8.77 -17.41 -21.48
N GLY A 172 7.56 -17.61 -20.93
CA GLY A 172 7.28 -17.55 -19.50
C GLY A 172 7.31 -16.12 -18.92
N ARG A 173 7.43 -15.11 -19.79
CA ARG A 173 7.54 -13.69 -19.42
C ARG A 173 7.05 -12.78 -20.53
N MET A 174 6.70 -11.54 -20.20
CA MET A 174 6.32 -10.50 -21.15
C MET A 174 6.89 -9.16 -20.76
N GLU A 175 7.07 -8.27 -21.74
CA GLU A 175 7.41 -6.87 -21.47
C GLU A 175 6.14 -6.05 -21.25
N MET A 176 6.13 -5.25 -20.17
CA MET A 176 5.03 -4.39 -19.81
C MET A 176 5.55 -3.05 -19.29
N ASN A 177 5.40 -1.99 -20.09
CA ASN A 177 5.85 -0.63 -19.76
C ASN A 177 7.33 -0.53 -19.34
N GLY A 178 8.22 -1.28 -20.00
CA GLY A 178 9.65 -1.30 -19.72
C GLY A 178 10.07 -2.23 -18.57
N PHE A 179 9.14 -2.99 -18.01
CA PHE A 179 9.41 -4.02 -17.02
C PHE A 179 9.22 -5.41 -17.61
N ILE A 180 10.05 -6.35 -17.19
CA ILE A 180 9.83 -7.77 -17.49
C ILE A 180 8.93 -8.35 -16.40
N VAL A 181 7.80 -8.89 -16.79
CA VAL A 181 6.80 -9.51 -15.91
C VAL A 181 6.79 -11.01 -16.19
N GLY A 182 7.01 -11.82 -15.17
CA GLY A 182 6.97 -13.28 -15.26
C GLY A 182 5.54 -13.83 -15.28
N GLN A 183 5.39 -15.02 -15.85
CA GLN A 183 4.12 -15.76 -15.90
C GLN A 183 3.56 -16.01 -14.48
N GLY A 184 4.44 -16.14 -13.49
CA GLY A 184 4.08 -16.35 -12.08
C GLY A 184 3.11 -15.31 -11.52
N LEU A 185 3.17 -14.04 -11.98
CA LEU A 185 2.20 -13.04 -11.54
C LEU A 185 0.77 -13.41 -11.96
N LEU A 186 0.56 -13.79 -13.22
CA LEU A 186 -0.77 -14.17 -13.71
C LEU A 186 -1.29 -15.43 -13.02
N GLU A 187 -0.44 -16.44 -12.84
CA GLU A 187 -0.77 -17.69 -12.17
C GLU A 187 -1.12 -17.49 -10.69
N ASP A 188 -0.43 -16.56 -10.03
CA ASP A 188 -0.63 -16.26 -8.61
C ASP A 188 -1.88 -15.41 -8.38
N THR A 189 -2.19 -14.43 -9.25
CA THR A 189 -3.36 -13.56 -9.06
C THR A 189 -4.69 -14.31 -9.01
N VAL A 190 -4.83 -15.45 -9.66
CA VAL A 190 -6.05 -16.28 -9.64
C VAL A 190 -6.28 -16.96 -8.30
N GLN A 191 -5.25 -17.07 -7.46
CA GLN A 191 -5.33 -17.72 -6.15
C GLN A 191 -5.89 -16.79 -5.07
N HIS A 192 -6.08 -15.49 -5.38
CA HIS A 192 -6.41 -14.47 -4.40
C HIS A 192 -7.80 -13.85 -4.65
N ASP A 193 -8.73 -14.11 -3.73
CA ASP A 193 -10.03 -13.43 -3.70
C ASP A 193 -9.94 -12.21 -2.76
N MET A 194 -9.83 -11.02 -3.35
CA MET A 194 -9.70 -9.75 -2.62
C MET A 194 -10.95 -9.39 -1.81
N TYR A 195 -12.13 -9.78 -2.26
CA TYR A 195 -13.38 -9.51 -1.55
C TYR A 195 -13.55 -10.44 -0.35
N ALA A 196 -13.20 -11.73 -0.52
CA ALA A 196 -13.12 -12.65 0.60
C ALA A 196 -12.03 -12.26 1.61
N ALA A 197 -10.91 -11.70 1.18
CA ALA A 197 -9.90 -11.14 2.08
C ALA A 197 -10.48 -9.93 2.85
N ALA A 198 -11.08 -8.97 2.14
CA ALA A 198 -11.68 -7.77 2.74
C ALA A 198 -12.74 -8.13 3.82
N SER A 199 -13.58 -9.14 3.59
CA SER A 199 -14.61 -9.56 4.56
C SER A 199 -14.02 -10.04 5.90
N ARG A 200 -12.78 -10.55 5.92
CA ARG A 200 -12.08 -11.02 7.12
C ARG A 200 -11.36 -9.93 7.91
N ILE A 201 -11.17 -8.73 7.33
CA ILE A 201 -10.50 -7.62 8.01
C ILE A 201 -11.42 -7.07 9.11
N GLN A 202 -10.92 -7.01 10.35
CA GLN A 202 -11.70 -6.57 11.50
C GLN A 202 -11.43 -5.12 11.91
N CYS A 203 -10.28 -4.55 11.53
CA CYS A 203 -9.91 -3.19 11.89
C CYS A 203 -10.67 -2.13 11.09
N PRO A 204 -10.79 -0.88 11.63
CA PRO A 204 -11.28 0.25 10.87
C PRO A 204 -10.47 0.45 9.59
N THR A 205 -11.18 0.65 8.48
CA THR A 205 -10.56 0.78 7.14
C THR A 205 -11.05 2.03 6.43
N LEU A 206 -10.13 2.69 5.73
CA LEU A 206 -10.43 3.82 4.85
C LEU A 206 -10.00 3.51 3.42
N PHE A 207 -10.93 3.60 2.48
CA PHE A 207 -10.60 3.67 1.06
C PHE A 207 -10.60 5.13 0.61
N VAL A 208 -9.58 5.54 -0.15
CA VAL A 208 -9.53 6.85 -0.82
C VAL A 208 -9.43 6.61 -2.32
N HIS A 209 -10.39 7.13 -3.10
CA HIS A 209 -10.47 6.79 -4.51
C HIS A 209 -10.86 7.99 -5.37
N GLY A 210 -10.22 8.13 -6.53
CA GLY A 210 -10.53 9.14 -7.51
C GLY A 210 -11.79 8.80 -8.32
N THR A 211 -12.72 9.73 -8.48
CA THR A 211 -13.98 9.45 -9.21
C THR A 211 -13.78 9.29 -10.72
N ALA A 212 -12.65 9.76 -11.28
CA ALA A 212 -12.27 9.61 -12.69
C ALA A 212 -11.15 8.57 -12.90
N ASP A 213 -10.96 7.64 -11.95
CA ASP A 213 -9.98 6.55 -12.06
C ASP A 213 -10.40 5.56 -13.16
N SER A 214 -9.62 5.52 -14.25
CA SER A 214 -9.83 4.61 -15.38
C SER A 214 -9.00 3.32 -15.28
N ALA A 215 -8.00 3.27 -14.41
CA ALA A 215 -7.15 2.08 -14.21
C ALA A 215 -7.82 1.09 -13.25
N VAL A 216 -8.27 1.58 -12.10
CA VAL A 216 -9.06 0.83 -11.14
C VAL A 216 -10.42 1.53 -11.01
N PRO A 217 -11.49 0.99 -11.58
CA PRO A 217 -12.79 1.65 -11.56
C PRO A 217 -13.32 1.90 -10.13
N PRO A 218 -13.91 3.06 -9.83
CA PRO A 218 -14.37 3.45 -8.48
C PRO A 218 -15.31 2.46 -7.81
N TYR A 219 -16.13 1.70 -8.58
CA TYR A 219 -17.03 0.68 -8.05
C TYR A 219 -16.28 -0.43 -7.27
N ILE A 220 -14.96 -0.61 -7.51
CA ILE A 220 -14.12 -1.58 -6.78
C ILE A 220 -14.11 -1.23 -5.28
N SER A 221 -13.88 0.05 -4.92
CA SER A 221 -13.93 0.47 -3.51
C SER A 221 -15.32 0.34 -2.91
N HIS A 222 -16.39 0.56 -3.67
CA HIS A 222 -17.75 0.29 -3.20
C HIS A 222 -17.95 -1.19 -2.85
N ARG A 223 -17.51 -2.10 -3.72
CA ARG A 223 -17.61 -3.54 -3.48
C ARG A 223 -16.78 -3.99 -2.28
N LEU A 224 -15.57 -3.46 -2.13
CA LEU A 224 -14.70 -3.74 -0.98
C LEU A 224 -15.35 -3.27 0.33
N ALA A 225 -15.85 -2.04 0.37
CA ALA A 225 -16.53 -1.50 1.55
C ALA A 225 -17.80 -2.30 1.90
N ALA A 226 -18.56 -2.72 0.90
CA ALA A 226 -19.72 -3.58 1.10
C ALA A 226 -19.34 -4.94 1.71
N ALA A 227 -18.23 -5.57 1.26
CA ALA A 227 -17.72 -6.81 1.82
C ALA A 227 -17.26 -6.68 3.28
N MET A 228 -16.93 -5.47 3.73
CA MET A 228 -16.47 -5.19 5.10
C MET A 228 -17.61 -4.83 6.09
N GLU A 229 -18.86 -4.85 5.67
CA GLU A 229 -20.06 -4.74 6.53
C GLU A 229 -20.01 -3.56 7.53
N GLY A 230 -19.69 -2.36 7.04
CA GLY A 230 -19.65 -1.12 7.83
C GLY A 230 -18.31 -0.82 8.53
N ARG A 231 -17.31 -1.71 8.44
CA ARG A 231 -15.95 -1.44 8.97
C ARG A 231 -15.10 -0.54 8.07
N ALA A 232 -15.53 -0.27 6.84
CA ALA A 232 -14.82 0.58 5.89
C ALA A 232 -15.61 1.84 5.53
N GLY A 233 -14.92 2.99 5.57
CA GLY A 233 -15.36 4.25 4.97
C GLY A 233 -14.72 4.47 3.60
N ILE A 234 -15.34 5.31 2.76
CA ILE A 234 -14.78 5.74 1.48
C ILE A 234 -14.71 7.25 1.43
N THR A 235 -13.54 7.79 1.09
CA THR A 235 -13.36 9.20 0.72
C THR A 235 -13.19 9.29 -0.79
N TRP A 236 -14.11 9.97 -1.45
CA TRP A 236 -14.03 10.23 -2.89
C TRP A 236 -13.25 11.51 -3.16
N ILE A 237 -12.33 11.45 -4.13
CA ILE A 237 -11.60 12.61 -4.65
C ILE A 237 -12.20 12.93 -6.01
N ASP A 238 -13.06 13.95 -6.04
CA ASP A 238 -13.82 14.27 -7.24
C ASP A 238 -12.95 14.69 -8.42
N GLY A 239 -13.21 14.12 -9.59
CA GLY A 239 -12.45 14.33 -10.82
C GLY A 239 -11.02 13.80 -10.80
N SER A 240 -10.58 13.11 -9.74
CA SER A 240 -9.23 12.58 -9.66
C SER A 240 -9.05 11.31 -10.48
N ASP A 241 -7.89 11.22 -11.13
CA ASP A 241 -7.39 10.00 -11.78
C ASP A 241 -6.75 9.04 -10.76
N HIS A 242 -6.30 7.88 -11.25
CA HIS A 242 -5.69 6.80 -10.46
C HIS A 242 -4.50 7.24 -9.61
N VAL A 243 -3.63 8.11 -10.14
CA VAL A 243 -2.37 8.51 -9.51
C VAL A 243 -2.46 9.87 -8.81
N PHE A 244 -3.65 10.40 -8.64
CA PHE A 244 -3.88 11.72 -8.02
C PHE A 244 -3.00 12.80 -8.66
N SER A 245 -3.06 12.91 -10.01
CA SER A 245 -2.14 13.73 -10.82
C SER A 245 -2.13 15.20 -10.44
N LEU A 246 -3.26 15.76 -10.05
CA LEU A 246 -3.35 17.15 -9.62
C LEU A 246 -2.87 17.31 -8.19
N SER A 247 -2.07 18.36 -7.95
CA SER A 247 -1.54 18.68 -6.61
C SER A 247 -2.66 18.82 -5.57
N GLU A 248 -3.79 19.36 -5.95
CA GLU A 248 -4.95 19.53 -5.06
C GLU A 248 -5.56 18.18 -4.67
N HIS A 249 -5.67 17.24 -5.61
CA HIS A 249 -6.13 15.88 -5.32
C HIS A 249 -5.18 15.17 -4.35
N ALA A 250 -3.87 15.24 -4.61
CA ALA A 250 -2.86 14.66 -3.72
C ALA A 250 -2.93 15.25 -2.30
N LYS A 251 -3.19 16.57 -2.15
CA LYS A 251 -3.38 17.21 -0.83
C LYS A 251 -4.63 16.68 -0.12
N GLN A 252 -5.75 16.51 -0.83
CA GLN A 252 -6.99 15.97 -0.27
C GLN A 252 -6.77 14.54 0.23
N VAL A 253 -6.07 13.70 -0.54
CA VAL A 253 -5.70 12.34 -0.13
C VAL A 253 -4.84 12.38 1.13
N CYS A 254 -3.77 13.18 1.15
CA CYS A 254 -2.91 13.30 2.34
C CYS A 254 -3.71 13.72 3.58
N LYS A 255 -4.59 14.71 3.44
CA LYS A 255 -5.46 15.19 4.55
C LYS A 255 -6.35 14.07 5.10
N ALA A 256 -7.02 13.32 4.22
CA ALA A 256 -7.89 12.21 4.61
C ALA A 256 -7.12 11.10 5.33
N VAL A 257 -5.96 10.70 4.79
CA VAL A 257 -5.11 9.65 5.36
C VAL A 257 -4.53 10.06 6.72
N VAL A 258 -3.99 11.29 6.82
CA VAL A 258 -3.41 11.80 8.07
C VAL A 258 -4.48 11.88 9.15
N HIS A 259 -5.66 12.43 8.85
CA HIS A 259 -6.78 12.47 9.80
C HIS A 259 -7.15 11.06 10.29
N PHE A 260 -7.30 10.11 9.39
CA PHE A 260 -7.70 8.74 9.73
C PHE A 260 -6.65 7.99 10.54
N LEU A 261 -5.35 8.20 10.31
CA LEU A 261 -4.28 7.44 10.99
C LEU A 261 -3.77 8.11 12.27
N ALA A 262 -3.96 9.42 12.45
CA ALA A 262 -3.51 10.15 13.64
C ALA A 262 -4.54 10.17 14.79
N ASP A 263 -5.82 9.90 14.49
CA ASP A 263 -6.88 9.75 15.49
C ASP A 263 -6.75 8.42 16.26
#